data_e5e0e66914d6467b8b1a7521a45b4635
#
_entry.id   e5e0e66914d6467b8b1a7521a45b4635
#
_cell.length_a   1.000
_cell.length_b   1.000
_cell.length_c   1.000
_cell.angle_alpha   90.00
_cell.angle_beta   90.00
_cell.angle_gamma   90.00
#
_symmetry.space_group_name_H-M   'P 1'
#
loop_
_entity.id
_entity.type
_entity.pdbx_description
1 polymer ?
#
loop_
_entity_poly.entity_id
_entity_poly.type
_entity_poly.pdbx_seq_one_letter_code
_entity_poly.pdbx_strand_id
1 'polypeptide(L)'
;LALITTVSYAQDWGIDSRTRIDMSGEGEKMSTDQRVTLGTTWGGSDWGIHLSTDVHYTLIDANTSARPTIGVYEAYATTGLFGFANLTVGRKALEYGSGVWVSKNDWADNINSERNTVEGMIFDIDNDFVDLDLGISQRDNGDGSEMLDIMWLNASKSSGDWGINLLYSDVSNMTQVAMNDTTVVGVSTEAQAMGLDFSYTAMGGALDLAVSYNTLTVGDTEMDMTDISGTYIVNDDMTVTAGRASYGEYGFDDFLGLGNRGAAGTNSWISHGNIGHLNPNDENMYIGASYNMGSFSLGATMHTVSNTEIDSYERTASEISIGYNLNDNASLSYKMVADNEGGEEDVNYNWLTLTITP
;
A
#
# COMPACT_ATOMS: atom_id res chain seq x y z
N LEU A 1 -53.91 7.34 10.63
CA LEU A 1 -53.10 6.17 10.27
C LEU A 1 -51.87 6.67 9.59
N ALA A 2 -50.76 6.79 10.32
CA ALA A 2 -49.48 7.15 9.75
C ALA A 2 -48.91 5.88 9.09
N LEU A 3 -48.77 5.88 7.77
CA LEU A 3 -48.04 4.87 7.05
C LEU A 3 -46.56 5.12 7.32
N ILE A 4 -45.98 4.38 8.26
CA ILE A 4 -44.51 4.30 8.38
C ILE A 4 -44.10 3.39 7.23
N THR A 5 -43.74 3.99 6.10
CA THR A 5 -42.96 3.29 5.09
C THR A 5 -41.60 3.06 5.71
N THR A 6 -41.31 1.85 6.16
CA THR A 6 -39.96 1.41 6.45
C THR A 6 -39.22 1.42 5.12
N VAL A 7 -38.49 2.49 4.83
CA VAL A 7 -37.48 2.49 3.80
C VAL A 7 -36.43 1.50 4.32
N SER A 8 -36.40 0.29 3.79
CA SER A 8 -35.30 -0.64 4.09
C SER A 8 -34.08 -0.13 3.37
N TYR A 9 -33.24 0.61 4.07
CA TYR A 9 -31.89 0.90 3.60
C TYR A 9 -31.14 -0.43 3.56
N ALA A 10 -30.47 -0.72 2.44
CA ALA A 10 -29.52 -1.81 2.41
C ALA A 10 -28.41 -1.47 3.42
N GLN A 11 -28.22 -2.34 4.38
CA GLN A 11 -27.20 -2.21 5.40
C GLN A 11 -26.30 -3.42 5.28
N ASP A 12 -25.05 -3.17 4.98
CA ASP A 12 -24.00 -4.17 4.90
C ASP A 12 -23.03 -3.98 6.07
N TRP A 13 -22.68 -5.06 6.74
CA TRP A 13 -21.74 -5.08 7.84
C TRP A 13 -20.56 -5.96 7.51
N GLY A 14 -19.35 -5.44 7.71
CA GLY A 14 -18.13 -6.19 7.62
C GLY A 14 -17.37 -6.16 8.94
N ILE A 15 -16.74 -7.26 9.25
CA ILE A 15 -15.82 -7.36 10.38
C ILE A 15 -14.63 -8.22 9.97
N ASP A 16 -13.43 -7.82 10.32
CA ASP A 16 -12.24 -8.65 10.21
C ASP A 16 -11.36 -8.50 11.46
N SER A 17 -10.52 -9.47 11.69
CA SER A 17 -9.54 -9.44 12.78
C SER A 17 -8.20 -9.99 12.29
N ARG A 18 -7.13 -9.27 12.59
CA ARG A 18 -5.76 -9.68 12.35
C ARG A 18 -4.96 -9.62 13.65
N THR A 19 -4.29 -10.69 13.96
CA THR A 19 -3.36 -10.78 15.08
C THR A 19 -2.00 -11.14 14.54
N ARG A 20 -1.00 -10.30 14.77
CA ARG A 20 0.38 -10.55 14.36
C ARG A 20 1.28 -10.67 15.59
N ILE A 21 2.08 -11.70 15.61
CA ILE A 21 3.17 -11.88 16.55
C ILE A 21 4.45 -11.54 15.79
N ASP A 22 5.12 -10.48 16.22
CA ASP A 22 6.46 -10.14 15.75
C ASP A 22 7.49 -10.82 16.65
N MET A 23 8.32 -11.63 16.03
CA MET A 23 9.40 -12.39 16.67
C MET A 23 10.76 -11.95 16.13
N SER A 24 10.80 -10.80 15.44
CA SER A 24 12.00 -10.22 14.86
C SER A 24 12.94 -9.70 15.96
N GLY A 25 14.23 -9.70 15.68
CA GLY A 25 15.26 -9.15 16.57
C GLY A 25 15.89 -10.18 17.52
N GLU A 26 17.21 -10.13 17.65
CA GLU A 26 17.96 -10.95 18.60
C GLU A 26 17.81 -10.40 20.02
N GLY A 27 17.15 -11.16 20.88
CA GLY A 27 17.01 -10.84 22.32
C GLY A 27 15.92 -9.81 22.62
N GLU A 28 15.15 -9.37 21.65
CA GLU A 28 13.98 -8.53 21.85
C GLU A 28 12.77 -9.34 22.33
N LYS A 29 11.88 -8.69 23.04
CA LYS A 29 10.63 -9.32 23.47
C LYS A 29 9.70 -9.40 22.26
N MET A 30 9.07 -10.57 22.07
CA MET A 30 7.97 -10.71 21.13
C MET A 30 6.92 -9.62 21.39
N SER A 31 6.49 -8.94 20.33
CA SER A 31 5.29 -8.12 20.39
C SER A 31 4.13 -8.87 19.76
N THR A 32 2.93 -8.59 20.24
CA THR A 32 1.72 -9.18 19.67
C THR A 32 0.70 -8.09 19.50
N ASP A 33 0.39 -7.80 18.26
CA ASP A 33 -0.52 -6.73 17.87
C ASP A 33 -1.80 -7.31 17.31
N GLN A 34 -2.91 -6.71 17.68
CA GLN A 34 -4.20 -7.07 17.14
C GLN A 34 -4.92 -5.84 16.60
N ARG A 35 -5.50 -6.00 15.41
CA ARG A 35 -6.45 -5.08 14.82
C ARG A 35 -7.77 -5.79 14.61
N VAL A 36 -8.85 -5.16 15.01
CA VAL A 36 -10.21 -5.54 14.66
C VAL A 36 -10.83 -4.39 13.88
N THR A 37 -11.22 -4.64 12.64
CA THR A 37 -11.94 -3.68 11.80
C THR A 37 -13.43 -3.97 11.85
N LEU A 38 -14.23 -2.96 12.09
CA LEU A 38 -15.69 -3.03 11.98
C LEU A 38 -16.15 -1.96 10.98
N GLY A 39 -16.76 -2.40 9.90
CA GLY A 39 -17.31 -1.55 8.85
C GLY A 39 -18.79 -1.72 8.62
N THR A 40 -19.45 -0.67 8.13
CA THR A 40 -20.83 -0.72 7.73
C THR A 40 -21.12 0.27 6.61
N THR A 41 -21.98 -0.14 5.68
CA THR A 41 -22.45 0.70 4.59
C THR A 41 -23.95 0.79 4.61
N TRP A 42 -24.46 2.00 4.55
CA TRP A 42 -25.88 2.29 4.34
C TRP A 42 -26.03 2.95 2.99
N GLY A 43 -27.04 2.57 2.24
CA GLY A 43 -27.21 3.17 0.92
C GLY A 43 -28.51 2.84 0.24
N GLY A 44 -28.75 3.54 -0.86
CA GLY A 44 -29.82 3.33 -1.82
C GLY A 44 -29.23 3.18 -3.23
N SER A 45 -30.08 3.39 -4.25
CA SER A 45 -29.63 3.29 -5.66
C SER A 45 -28.62 4.38 -6.05
N ASP A 46 -28.71 5.56 -5.44
CA ASP A 46 -28.00 6.74 -5.91
C ASP A 46 -27.14 7.41 -4.83
N TRP A 47 -27.03 6.80 -3.66
CA TRP A 47 -26.25 7.32 -2.55
C TRP A 47 -25.76 6.20 -1.62
N GLY A 48 -24.67 6.46 -0.92
CA GLY A 48 -24.12 5.58 0.10
C GLY A 48 -23.42 6.36 1.21
N ILE A 49 -23.39 5.80 2.39
CA ILE A 49 -22.58 6.27 3.53
C ILE A 49 -21.82 5.07 4.06
N HIS A 50 -20.51 5.17 4.11
CA HIS A 50 -19.62 4.14 4.64
C HIS A 50 -18.92 4.66 5.90
N LEU A 51 -18.82 3.80 6.90
CA LEU A 51 -18.02 4.02 8.10
C LEU A 51 -17.32 2.73 8.48
N SER A 52 -16.01 2.79 8.64
CA SER A 52 -15.24 1.70 9.25
C SER A 52 -14.28 2.23 10.31
N THR A 53 -14.09 1.43 11.35
CA THR A 53 -13.25 1.73 12.49
C THR A 53 -12.29 0.60 12.76
N ASP A 54 -11.06 0.94 13.12
CA ASP A 54 -10.05 0.01 13.58
C ASP A 54 -9.91 0.12 15.09
N VAL A 55 -9.92 -1.02 15.76
CA VAL A 55 -9.54 -1.15 17.16
C VAL A 55 -8.17 -1.83 17.19
N HIS A 56 -7.16 -1.10 17.63
CA HIS A 56 -5.79 -1.59 17.77
C HIS A 56 -5.42 -1.79 19.22
N TYR A 57 -4.72 -2.87 19.52
CA TYR A 57 -4.08 -3.05 20.81
C TYR A 57 -2.94 -4.07 20.76
N THR A 58 -1.96 -3.85 21.62
CA THR A 58 -0.87 -4.78 21.85
C THR A 58 -1.30 -5.75 22.94
N LEU A 59 -1.30 -7.05 22.62
CA LEU A 59 -1.72 -8.09 23.57
C LEU A 59 -0.62 -8.41 24.59
N ILE A 60 0.64 -8.33 24.17
CA ILE A 60 1.80 -8.63 25.01
C ILE A 60 2.77 -7.47 24.91
N ASP A 61 2.69 -6.57 25.87
CA ASP A 61 3.72 -5.60 26.15
C ASP A 61 3.98 -5.59 27.66
N ALA A 62 5.19 -5.95 28.05
CA ALA A 62 5.56 -6.07 29.46
C ALA A 62 5.70 -4.73 30.18
N ASN A 63 5.68 -3.59 29.47
CA ASN A 63 6.04 -2.29 30.02
C ASN A 63 4.97 -1.21 29.94
N THR A 64 3.85 -1.45 29.27
CA THR A 64 2.84 -0.40 29.10
C THR A 64 1.45 -0.92 29.49
N SER A 65 0.72 -0.08 30.17
CA SER A 65 -0.73 -0.13 30.25
C SER A 65 -1.32 0.30 28.91
N ALA A 66 -0.91 -0.37 27.81
CA ALA A 66 -1.39 -0.09 26.48
C ALA A 66 -2.92 -0.24 26.46
N ARG A 67 -3.60 0.86 26.28
CA ARG A 67 -5.05 0.86 26.12
C ARG A 67 -5.36 0.62 24.66
N PRO A 68 -6.44 -0.12 24.33
CA PRO A 68 -6.93 -0.18 22.97
C PRO A 68 -7.11 1.23 22.43
N THR A 69 -6.62 1.48 21.22
CA THR A 69 -6.90 2.70 20.46
C THR A 69 -7.99 2.42 19.46
N ILE A 70 -8.88 3.37 19.27
CA ILE A 70 -9.94 3.29 18.26
C ILE A 70 -9.71 4.44 17.29
N GLY A 71 -9.53 4.11 16.03
CA GLY A 71 -9.38 5.05 14.93
C GLY A 71 -10.47 4.89 13.88
N VAL A 72 -10.82 5.97 13.20
CA VAL A 72 -11.64 5.89 12.01
C VAL A 72 -10.73 5.54 10.84
N TYR A 73 -10.96 4.38 10.23
CA TYR A 73 -10.25 3.97 9.03
C TYR A 73 -10.85 4.64 7.80
N GLU A 74 -12.13 4.41 7.55
CA GLU A 74 -12.85 5.05 6.46
C GLU A 74 -14.13 5.73 6.95
N ALA A 75 -14.43 6.89 6.41
CA ALA A 75 -15.67 7.62 6.66
C ALA A 75 -15.99 8.47 5.43
N TYR A 76 -16.85 7.98 4.56
CA TYR A 76 -17.18 8.70 3.34
C TYR A 76 -18.66 8.54 2.96
N ALA A 77 -19.11 9.50 2.15
CA ALA A 77 -20.41 9.44 1.50
C ALA A 77 -20.23 9.43 -0.01
N THR A 78 -21.10 8.71 -0.70
CA THR A 78 -21.17 8.65 -2.17
C THR A 78 -22.52 9.10 -2.68
N THR A 79 -22.55 9.75 -3.83
CA THR A 79 -23.80 10.10 -4.52
C THR A 79 -23.58 10.21 -6.02
N GLY A 80 -24.61 9.85 -6.79
CA GLY A 80 -24.62 10.11 -8.22
C GLY A 80 -24.65 11.61 -8.51
N LEU A 81 -23.85 12.05 -9.50
CA LEU A 81 -23.74 13.43 -9.91
C LEU A 81 -24.15 13.59 -11.38
N PHE A 82 -25.31 14.23 -11.59
CA PHE A 82 -25.86 14.56 -12.93
C PHE A 82 -25.98 13.39 -13.92
N GLY A 83 -25.85 12.14 -13.49
CA GLY A 83 -25.97 10.94 -14.33
C GLY A 83 -24.74 10.63 -15.20
N PHE A 84 -23.60 11.31 -14.99
CA PHE A 84 -22.35 11.03 -15.70
C PHE A 84 -21.15 10.82 -14.78
N ALA A 85 -21.31 11.01 -13.48
CA ALA A 85 -20.25 10.78 -12.49
C ALA A 85 -20.82 10.33 -11.15
N ASN A 86 -19.98 9.72 -10.32
CA ASN A 86 -20.22 9.50 -8.91
C ASN A 86 -19.26 10.36 -8.10
N LEU A 87 -19.79 11.03 -7.09
CA LEU A 87 -19.01 11.83 -6.15
C LEU A 87 -18.84 11.04 -4.85
N THR A 88 -17.61 10.85 -4.42
CA THR A 88 -17.25 10.38 -3.08
C THR A 88 -16.65 11.54 -2.29
N VAL A 89 -17.09 11.76 -1.06
CA VAL A 89 -16.56 12.79 -0.16
C VAL A 89 -16.25 12.18 1.19
N GLY A 90 -15.04 12.40 1.68
CA GLY A 90 -14.60 11.96 2.99
C GLY A 90 -13.27 11.23 2.98
N ARG A 91 -13.05 10.37 3.97
CA ARG A 91 -11.85 9.56 4.18
C ARG A 91 -12.06 8.18 3.58
N LYS A 92 -11.29 7.83 2.55
CA LYS A 92 -11.42 6.58 1.81
C LYS A 92 -10.06 5.95 1.52
N ALA A 93 -9.97 4.63 1.69
CA ALA A 93 -8.83 3.85 1.24
C ALA A 93 -8.89 3.68 -0.28
N LEU A 94 -7.81 4.06 -0.96
CA LEU A 94 -7.69 3.98 -2.41
C LEU A 94 -6.49 3.11 -2.79
N GLU A 95 -6.59 2.51 -3.98
CA GLU A 95 -5.48 1.81 -4.61
C GLU A 95 -5.54 2.05 -6.11
N TYR A 96 -4.45 2.55 -6.68
CA TYR A 96 -4.34 2.83 -8.09
C TYR A 96 -3.15 2.09 -8.70
N GLY A 97 -3.40 1.39 -9.81
CA GLY A 97 -2.38 0.65 -10.53
C GLY A 97 -1.62 -0.35 -9.64
N SER A 98 -0.30 -0.28 -9.66
CA SER A 98 0.61 -1.10 -8.83
C SER A 98 0.66 -0.67 -7.35
N GLY A 99 -0.04 0.39 -6.98
CA GLY A 99 -0.05 0.93 -5.62
C GLY A 99 1.22 1.71 -5.24
N VAL A 100 2.10 2.00 -6.18
CA VAL A 100 3.36 2.73 -5.89
C VAL A 100 3.08 4.09 -5.28
N TRP A 101 2.13 4.85 -5.82
CA TRP A 101 1.75 6.17 -5.33
C TRP A 101 0.60 6.16 -4.34
N VAL A 102 -0.39 5.29 -4.57
CA VAL A 102 -1.60 5.21 -3.75
C VAL A 102 -1.93 3.75 -3.54
N SER A 103 -1.78 3.29 -2.31
CA SER A 103 -2.09 1.94 -1.86
C SER A 103 -2.82 1.98 -0.54
N LYS A 104 -3.72 1.04 -0.31
CA LYS A 104 -4.39 0.85 0.98
C LYS A 104 -3.42 0.53 2.11
N ASN A 105 -2.26 -0.02 1.77
CA ASN A 105 -1.21 -0.48 2.68
C ASN A 105 -1.78 -1.20 3.92
N ASP A 106 -2.53 -2.25 3.67
CA ASP A 106 -3.37 -2.94 4.66
C ASP A 106 -2.56 -3.63 5.77
N TRP A 107 -1.24 -3.67 5.60
CA TRP A 107 -0.27 -4.28 6.49
C TRP A 107 0.71 -3.27 7.08
N ALA A 108 0.29 -2.04 7.31
CA ALA A 108 1.12 -1.15 8.08
C ALA A 108 1.57 -1.84 9.38
N ASP A 109 2.87 -1.99 9.54
CA ASP A 109 3.49 -2.94 10.47
C ASP A 109 3.55 -2.43 11.90
N ASN A 110 3.22 -1.19 12.10
CA ASN A 110 3.23 -0.59 13.41
C ASN A 110 1.79 -0.52 13.95
N ILE A 111 1.57 -0.92 15.20
CA ILE A 111 0.30 -0.83 15.92
C ILE A 111 -0.32 0.56 15.82
N ASN A 112 0.52 1.58 15.72
CA ASN A 112 0.12 2.98 15.65
C ASN A 112 0.08 3.52 14.22
N SER A 113 0.45 2.73 13.21
CA SER A 113 0.38 3.17 11.83
C SER A 113 -1.04 3.00 11.30
N GLU A 114 -1.64 4.08 10.93
CA GLU A 114 -2.91 4.07 10.24
C GLU A 114 -2.70 3.47 8.84
N ARG A 115 -3.65 2.65 8.40
CA ARG A 115 -3.74 2.25 7.00
C ARG A 115 -3.88 3.49 6.13
N ASN A 116 -3.33 3.45 4.92
CA ASN A 116 -3.37 4.62 4.05
C ASN A 116 -4.80 4.94 3.62
N THR A 117 -5.15 6.20 3.75
CA THR A 117 -6.43 6.74 3.32
C THR A 117 -6.24 8.14 2.74
N VAL A 118 -7.09 8.49 1.80
CA VAL A 118 -7.16 9.85 1.24
C VAL A 118 -8.38 10.54 1.80
N GLU A 119 -8.22 11.78 2.26
CA GLU A 119 -9.31 12.63 2.72
C GLU A 119 -9.59 13.70 1.66
N GLY A 120 -10.80 13.69 1.09
CA GLY A 120 -11.09 14.63 0.02
C GLY A 120 -12.36 14.35 -0.76
N MET A 121 -12.35 14.74 -2.01
CA MET A 121 -13.41 14.50 -2.99
C MET A 121 -12.86 13.71 -4.16
N ILE A 122 -13.59 12.71 -4.59
CA ILE A 122 -13.26 11.87 -5.75
C ILE A 122 -14.46 11.88 -6.67
N PHE A 123 -14.23 12.23 -7.93
CA PHE A 123 -15.19 12.18 -9.01
C PHE A 123 -14.83 10.98 -9.88
N ASP A 124 -15.60 9.91 -9.76
CA ASP A 124 -15.55 8.75 -10.63
C ASP A 124 -16.44 9.04 -11.85
N ILE A 125 -15.82 9.21 -13.01
CA ILE A 125 -16.48 9.65 -14.25
C ILE A 125 -16.84 8.43 -15.08
N ASP A 126 -18.13 8.18 -15.17
CA ASP A 126 -18.69 7.08 -15.94
C ASP A 126 -18.56 7.37 -17.45
N ASN A 127 -17.80 6.52 -18.14
CA ASN A 127 -17.65 6.56 -19.57
C ASN A 127 -17.23 5.20 -20.15
N ASP A 128 -17.48 4.99 -21.44
CA ASP A 128 -17.22 3.71 -22.13
C ASP A 128 -15.75 3.50 -22.52
N PHE A 129 -14.87 4.48 -22.33
CA PHE A 129 -13.51 4.45 -22.85
C PHE A 129 -12.46 4.04 -21.83
N VAL A 130 -12.52 4.64 -20.63
CA VAL A 130 -11.57 4.43 -19.53
C VAL A 130 -12.31 4.57 -18.21
N ASP A 131 -11.84 3.90 -17.18
CA ASP A 131 -12.22 4.22 -15.78
C ASP A 131 -11.42 5.46 -15.37
N LEU A 132 -12.11 6.54 -15.00
CA LEU A 132 -11.49 7.83 -14.78
C LEU A 132 -11.89 8.43 -13.44
N ASP A 133 -10.90 8.58 -12.54
CA ASP A 133 -11.04 9.28 -11.28
C ASP A 133 -10.34 10.63 -11.32
N LEU A 134 -11.03 11.66 -10.89
CA LEU A 134 -10.46 12.97 -10.54
C LEU A 134 -10.58 13.17 -9.05
N GLY A 135 -9.48 13.49 -8.38
CA GLY A 135 -9.48 13.68 -6.95
C GLY A 135 -8.90 15.02 -6.52
N ILE A 136 -9.40 15.50 -5.39
CA ILE A 136 -8.92 16.69 -4.70
C ILE A 136 -8.84 16.36 -3.22
N SER A 137 -7.67 16.59 -2.62
CA SER A 137 -7.43 16.39 -1.19
C SER A 137 -6.71 17.59 -0.61
N GLN A 138 -6.95 17.85 0.66
CA GLN A 138 -6.14 18.77 1.43
C GLN A 138 -5.58 18.04 2.64
N ARG A 139 -4.30 18.18 2.87
CA ARG A 139 -3.61 17.55 4.00
C ARG A 139 -2.87 18.60 4.82
N ASP A 140 -2.99 18.52 6.14
CA ASP A 140 -2.17 19.32 7.06
C ASP A 140 -0.73 18.79 7.02
N ASN A 141 0.23 19.71 6.93
CA ASN A 141 1.66 19.41 6.93
C ASN A 141 2.20 18.95 8.29
N GLY A 142 1.32 18.72 9.27
CA GLY A 142 1.65 18.18 10.59
C GLY A 142 2.04 19.20 11.65
N ASP A 143 2.24 20.46 11.27
CA ASP A 143 2.49 21.56 12.22
C ASP A 143 1.35 22.57 12.30
N GLY A 144 0.27 22.34 11.53
CA GLY A 144 -0.92 23.21 11.48
C GLY A 144 -0.69 24.56 10.79
N SER A 145 0.47 24.77 10.19
CA SER A 145 0.83 26.06 9.59
C SER A 145 0.49 26.14 8.11
N GLU A 146 0.42 25.05 7.40
CA GLU A 146 0.13 25.04 5.97
C GLU A 146 -0.59 23.76 5.53
N MET A 147 -1.51 23.93 4.58
CA MET A 147 -2.26 22.85 3.94
C MET A 147 -1.60 22.51 2.61
N LEU A 148 -1.40 21.21 2.37
CA LEU A 148 -1.03 20.70 1.06
C LEU A 148 -2.29 20.51 0.23
N ASP A 149 -2.39 21.20 -0.90
CA ASP A 149 -3.43 20.99 -1.89
C ASP A 149 -2.95 19.94 -2.87
N ILE A 150 -3.64 18.81 -2.93
CA ILE A 150 -3.31 17.66 -3.78
C ILE A 150 -4.45 17.50 -4.78
N MET A 151 -4.13 17.53 -6.06
CA MET A 151 -5.04 17.13 -7.13
C MET A 151 -4.46 15.94 -7.86
N TRP A 152 -5.30 14.97 -8.23
CA TRP A 152 -4.87 13.85 -9.04
C TRP A 152 -5.89 13.45 -10.09
N LEU A 153 -5.38 12.80 -11.11
CA LEU A 153 -6.14 12.11 -12.13
C LEU A 153 -5.62 10.67 -12.18
N ASN A 154 -6.53 9.72 -12.08
CA ASN A 154 -6.24 8.32 -12.37
C ASN A 154 -7.10 7.87 -13.54
N ALA A 155 -6.47 7.26 -14.54
CA ALA A 155 -7.14 6.72 -15.70
C ALA A 155 -6.70 5.28 -15.92
N SER A 156 -7.64 4.34 -15.93
CA SER A 156 -7.32 2.94 -16.16
C SER A 156 -8.21 2.30 -17.22
N LYS A 157 -7.66 1.32 -17.88
CA LYS A 157 -8.38 0.47 -18.83
C LYS A 157 -7.81 -0.92 -18.87
N SER A 158 -8.70 -1.90 -18.88
CA SER A 158 -8.36 -3.28 -19.16
C SER A 158 -9.19 -3.79 -20.35
N SER A 159 -8.60 -4.62 -21.19
CA SER A 159 -9.29 -5.23 -22.32
C SER A 159 -8.62 -6.53 -22.72
N GLY A 160 -9.34 -7.65 -22.55
CA GLY A 160 -8.78 -8.97 -22.82
C GLY A 160 -7.55 -9.25 -21.97
N ASP A 161 -6.42 -9.39 -22.62
CA ASP A 161 -5.17 -9.82 -21.98
C ASP A 161 -4.28 -8.65 -21.50
N TRP A 162 -4.71 -7.39 -21.65
CA TRP A 162 -3.88 -6.25 -21.27
C TRP A 162 -4.62 -5.27 -20.34
N GLY A 163 -3.84 -4.58 -19.53
CA GLY A 163 -4.28 -3.49 -18.66
C GLY A 163 -3.29 -2.34 -18.69
N ILE A 164 -3.80 -1.13 -18.52
CA ILE A 164 -3.00 0.09 -18.36
C ILE A 164 -3.62 0.94 -17.25
N ASN A 165 -2.78 1.55 -16.45
CA ASN A 165 -3.16 2.57 -15.48
C ASN A 165 -2.21 3.76 -15.60
N LEU A 166 -2.76 4.95 -15.59
CA LEU A 166 -2.03 6.21 -15.56
C LEU A 166 -2.50 7.00 -14.34
N LEU A 167 -1.57 7.36 -13.49
CA LEU A 167 -1.78 8.30 -12.39
C LEU A 167 -0.96 9.56 -12.63
N TYR A 168 -1.57 10.71 -12.48
CA TYR A 168 -0.90 12.01 -12.41
C TYR A 168 -1.36 12.74 -11.16
N SER A 169 -0.44 13.30 -10.40
CA SER A 169 -0.75 14.11 -9.22
C SER A 169 0.05 15.40 -9.23
N ASP A 170 -0.60 16.49 -8.87
CA ASP A 170 -0.01 17.80 -8.65
C ASP A 170 -0.21 18.19 -7.20
N VAL A 171 0.88 18.61 -6.54
CA VAL A 171 0.87 19.05 -5.14
C VAL A 171 1.39 20.46 -5.10
N SER A 172 0.53 21.37 -4.70
CA SER A 172 0.85 22.80 -4.56
C SER A 172 0.84 23.25 -3.09
N ASN A 173 1.48 24.37 -2.83
CA ASN A 173 1.62 24.97 -1.49
C ASN A 173 2.37 24.11 -0.47
N MET A 174 3.30 23.30 -0.96
CA MET A 174 4.20 22.56 -0.10
C MET A 174 5.22 23.48 0.54
N THR A 175 5.13 23.68 1.84
CA THR A 175 6.20 24.35 2.59
C THR A 175 7.08 23.32 3.25
N GLN A 176 8.29 23.14 2.73
CA GLN A 176 9.34 22.42 3.46
C GLN A 176 9.95 23.37 4.50
N VAL A 177 9.82 23.02 5.76
CA VAL A 177 10.52 23.71 6.85
C VAL A 177 11.89 23.07 7.01
N ALA A 178 12.92 23.66 6.40
CA ALA A 178 14.30 23.27 6.70
C ALA A 178 14.67 23.85 8.08
N MET A 179 14.71 23.02 9.10
CA MET A 179 15.25 23.41 10.40
C MET A 179 16.78 23.41 10.35
N ASN A 180 17.38 24.57 10.18
CA ASN A 180 18.72 24.84 10.70
C ASN A 180 18.58 25.44 12.09
N ASP A 181 19.51 25.14 13.00
CA ASP A 181 19.49 25.47 14.43
C ASP A 181 19.13 26.92 14.82
N THR A 182 18.90 27.83 13.89
CA THR A 182 18.61 29.23 14.16
C THR A 182 17.66 29.91 13.17
N THR A 183 17.19 29.27 12.11
CA THR A 183 16.33 29.96 11.13
C THR A 183 15.35 28.99 10.48
N VAL A 184 14.05 29.19 10.68
CA VAL A 184 12.99 28.54 9.93
C VAL A 184 12.84 29.27 8.60
N VAL A 185 13.24 28.66 7.51
CA VAL A 185 13.01 29.20 6.16
C VAL A 185 11.94 28.31 5.53
N GLY A 186 10.74 28.83 5.40
CA GLY A 186 9.69 28.19 4.60
C GLY A 186 10.04 28.30 3.12
N VAL A 187 10.23 27.18 2.45
CA VAL A 187 10.36 27.12 0.99
C VAL A 187 9.10 26.46 0.47
N SER A 188 8.30 27.20 -0.29
CA SER A 188 7.19 26.61 -1.02
C SER A 188 7.75 25.82 -2.19
N THR A 189 7.47 24.52 -2.23
CA THR A 189 7.94 23.62 -3.29
C THR A 189 6.72 22.97 -3.93
N GLU A 190 6.63 23.06 -5.24
CA GLU A 190 5.66 22.32 -6.03
C GLU A 190 6.23 20.91 -6.31
N ALA A 191 5.37 19.91 -6.28
CA ALA A 191 5.74 18.54 -6.63
C ALA A 191 4.74 17.94 -7.60
N GLN A 192 5.24 17.16 -8.55
CA GLN A 192 4.43 16.46 -9.53
C GLN A 192 4.81 14.99 -9.55
N ALA A 193 3.82 14.11 -9.40
CA ALA A 193 3.99 12.68 -9.48
C ALA A 193 3.29 12.11 -10.71
N MET A 194 3.95 11.17 -11.38
CA MET A 194 3.35 10.41 -12.49
C MET A 194 3.63 8.92 -12.30
N GLY A 195 2.61 8.09 -12.50
CA GLY A 195 2.70 6.64 -12.51
C GLY A 195 2.11 6.08 -13.79
N LEU A 196 2.81 5.14 -14.40
CA LEU A 196 2.33 4.38 -15.56
C LEU A 196 2.53 2.89 -15.26
N ASP A 197 1.43 2.16 -15.16
CA ASP A 197 1.44 0.72 -15.03
C ASP A 197 0.88 0.07 -16.30
N PHE A 198 1.52 -0.99 -16.74
CA PHE A 198 1.07 -1.82 -17.85
C PHE A 198 1.13 -3.29 -17.44
N SER A 199 0.08 -4.04 -17.76
CA SER A 199 0.03 -5.48 -17.57
C SER A 199 -0.37 -6.19 -18.86
N TYR A 200 0.17 -7.40 -19.05
CA TYR A 200 -0.17 -8.24 -20.18
C TYR A 200 -0.13 -9.72 -19.82
N THR A 201 -1.24 -10.41 -20.04
CA THR A 201 -1.35 -11.85 -19.87
C THR A 201 -1.08 -12.55 -21.19
N ALA A 202 0.02 -13.28 -21.26
CA ALA A 202 0.49 -13.99 -22.46
C ALA A 202 0.25 -15.49 -22.36
N MET A 203 0.56 -16.21 -23.43
CA MET A 203 0.57 -17.70 -23.50
C MET A 203 -0.76 -18.34 -23.07
N GLY A 204 -1.89 -17.67 -23.37
CA GLY A 204 -3.22 -18.18 -23.02
C GLY A 204 -3.49 -18.23 -21.51
N GLY A 205 -2.93 -17.29 -20.75
CA GLY A 205 -3.09 -17.17 -19.31
C GLY A 205 -1.94 -17.77 -18.48
N ALA A 206 -0.90 -18.29 -19.12
CA ALA A 206 0.19 -18.93 -18.40
C ALA A 206 1.33 -17.99 -18.01
N LEU A 207 1.37 -16.77 -18.55
CA LEU A 207 2.42 -15.79 -18.24
C LEU A 207 1.82 -14.39 -18.07
N ASP A 208 1.93 -13.86 -16.87
CA ASP A 208 1.56 -12.47 -16.57
C ASP A 208 2.83 -11.60 -16.53
N LEU A 209 2.82 -10.54 -17.31
CA LEU A 209 3.88 -9.54 -17.38
C LEU A 209 3.36 -8.23 -16.80
N ALA A 210 4.19 -7.55 -16.01
CA ALA A 210 3.88 -6.23 -15.46
C ALA A 210 5.07 -5.29 -15.61
N VAL A 211 4.76 -4.03 -15.89
CA VAL A 211 5.72 -2.93 -15.92
C VAL A 211 5.11 -1.76 -15.17
N SER A 212 5.86 -1.18 -14.26
CA SER A 212 5.51 0.05 -13.55
C SER A 212 6.64 1.06 -13.72
N TYR A 213 6.32 2.26 -14.18
CA TYR A 213 7.24 3.38 -14.29
C TYR A 213 6.68 4.58 -13.57
N ASN A 214 7.45 5.13 -12.65
CA ASN A 214 6.99 6.20 -11.77
C ASN A 214 8.04 7.29 -11.71
N THR A 215 7.59 8.54 -11.75
CA THR A 215 8.45 9.72 -11.60
C THR A 215 7.87 10.67 -10.56
N LEU A 216 8.75 11.32 -9.84
CA LEU A 216 8.45 12.42 -8.92
C LEU A 216 9.37 13.59 -9.23
N THR A 217 8.79 14.74 -9.55
CA THR A 217 9.53 15.99 -9.72
C THR A 217 9.25 16.89 -8.53
N VAL A 218 10.30 17.32 -7.84
CA VAL A 218 10.23 18.27 -6.72
C VAL A 218 11.19 19.43 -7.02
N GLY A 219 10.62 20.58 -7.37
CA GLY A 219 11.41 21.70 -7.89
C GLY A 219 12.15 21.31 -9.18
N ASP A 220 13.48 21.36 -9.15
CA ASP A 220 14.33 20.99 -10.31
C ASP A 220 14.85 19.54 -10.24
N THR A 221 14.46 18.76 -9.24
CA THR A 221 14.91 17.38 -9.04
C THR A 221 13.87 16.40 -9.52
N GLU A 222 14.26 15.50 -10.41
CA GLU A 222 13.44 14.37 -10.87
C GLU A 222 13.96 13.06 -10.26
N MET A 223 13.08 12.36 -9.58
CA MET A 223 13.29 11.02 -9.04
C MET A 223 12.50 10.03 -9.87
N ASP A 224 13.05 8.85 -10.10
CA ASP A 224 12.36 7.84 -10.90
C ASP A 224 12.53 6.42 -10.34
N MET A 225 11.56 5.59 -10.69
CA MET A 225 11.50 4.18 -10.36
C MET A 225 10.94 3.38 -11.52
N THR A 226 11.55 2.23 -11.80
CA THR A 226 11.02 1.25 -12.76
C THR A 226 10.92 -0.11 -12.08
N ASP A 227 9.79 -0.80 -12.24
CA ASP A 227 9.61 -2.19 -11.84
C ASP A 227 9.09 -3.01 -13.03
N ILE A 228 9.77 -4.11 -13.34
CA ILE A 228 9.40 -5.03 -14.43
C ILE A 228 9.36 -6.44 -13.86
N SER A 229 8.26 -7.13 -14.04
CA SER A 229 8.10 -8.49 -13.54
C SER A 229 7.37 -9.40 -14.51
N GLY A 230 7.59 -10.69 -14.33
CA GLY A 230 6.84 -11.74 -15.00
C GLY A 230 6.54 -12.88 -14.03
N THR A 231 5.29 -13.33 -14.03
CA THR A 231 4.83 -14.49 -13.26
C THR A 231 4.38 -15.58 -14.22
N TYR A 232 5.07 -16.72 -14.17
CA TYR A 232 4.73 -17.90 -14.96
C TYR A 232 3.94 -18.90 -14.12
N ILE A 233 2.75 -19.26 -14.60
CA ILE A 233 1.89 -20.28 -14.01
C ILE A 233 2.34 -21.62 -14.52
N VAL A 234 3.08 -22.39 -13.70
CA VAL A 234 3.61 -23.69 -14.05
C VAL A 234 2.48 -24.73 -14.15
N ASN A 235 1.56 -24.65 -13.21
CA ASN A 235 0.32 -25.43 -13.13
C ASN A 235 -0.65 -24.75 -12.14
N ASP A 236 -1.81 -25.37 -11.88
CA ASP A 236 -2.85 -24.81 -11.00
C ASP A 236 -2.38 -24.55 -9.56
N ASP A 237 -1.31 -25.20 -9.12
CA ASP A 237 -0.79 -25.13 -7.76
C ASP A 237 0.52 -24.32 -7.65
N MET A 238 1.23 -24.10 -8.76
CA MET A 238 2.60 -23.55 -8.73
C MET A 238 2.77 -22.35 -9.66
N THR A 239 3.36 -21.27 -9.12
CA THR A 239 3.82 -20.12 -9.91
C THR A 239 5.30 -19.85 -9.66
N VAL A 240 5.94 -19.23 -10.65
CA VAL A 240 7.31 -18.70 -10.55
C VAL A 240 7.28 -17.26 -11.00
N THR A 241 7.83 -16.37 -10.20
CA THR A 241 7.92 -14.93 -10.49
C THR A 241 9.38 -14.52 -10.57
N ALA A 242 9.71 -13.67 -11.52
CA ALA A 242 11.00 -13.01 -11.59
C ALA A 242 10.78 -11.54 -11.96
N GLY A 243 11.63 -10.67 -11.47
CA GLY A 243 11.50 -9.24 -11.76
C GLY A 243 12.74 -8.44 -11.41
N ARG A 244 12.67 -7.16 -11.76
CA ARG A 244 13.70 -6.16 -11.49
C ARG A 244 13.03 -4.85 -11.14
N ALA A 245 13.41 -4.27 -9.99
CA ALA A 245 13.06 -2.91 -9.61
C ALA A 245 14.32 -2.05 -9.53
N SER A 246 14.28 -0.83 -10.03
CA SER A 246 15.42 0.08 -10.01
C SER A 246 14.99 1.50 -9.69
N TYR A 247 15.83 2.23 -8.95
CA TYR A 247 15.70 3.64 -8.65
C TYR A 247 16.75 4.44 -9.42
N GLY A 248 16.41 5.66 -9.83
CA GLY A 248 17.31 6.56 -10.52
C GLY A 248 18.34 7.24 -9.60
N GLU A 249 19.08 8.20 -10.17
CA GLU A 249 20.18 8.92 -9.52
C GLU A 249 19.76 9.61 -8.20
N TYR A 250 18.55 10.13 -8.15
CA TYR A 250 18.02 10.82 -6.96
C TYR A 250 17.14 9.92 -6.08
N GLY A 251 17.10 8.60 -6.40
CA GLY A 251 16.25 7.66 -5.70
C GLY A 251 14.78 7.75 -6.12
N PHE A 252 13.93 7.30 -5.24
CA PHE A 252 12.48 7.42 -5.36
C PHE A 252 11.89 7.46 -3.96
N ASP A 253 11.02 8.39 -3.69
CA ASP A 253 10.34 8.50 -2.40
C ASP A 253 8.83 8.56 -2.63
N ASP A 254 8.07 7.82 -1.84
CA ASP A 254 6.64 7.99 -1.75
C ASP A 254 6.33 9.25 -0.95
N PHE A 255 6.51 10.35 -1.62
CA PHE A 255 6.33 11.70 -1.12
C PHE A 255 4.95 11.96 -0.49
N LEU A 256 3.92 11.31 -0.99
CA LEU A 256 2.57 11.43 -0.45
C LEU A 256 2.38 10.60 0.83
N GLY A 257 3.29 9.64 1.10
CA GLY A 257 3.16 8.68 2.18
C GLY A 257 1.90 7.81 2.07
N LEU A 258 1.42 7.60 0.85
CA LEU A 258 0.20 6.86 0.53
C LEU A 258 0.47 5.59 -0.28
N GLY A 259 1.71 5.38 -0.73
CA GLY A 259 2.09 4.27 -1.58
C GLY A 259 2.55 3.02 -0.82
N ASN A 260 2.94 2.02 -1.59
CA ASN A 260 3.46 0.75 -1.08
C ASN A 260 5.00 0.67 -1.09
N ARG A 261 5.69 1.74 -1.47
CA ARG A 261 7.15 1.86 -1.37
C ARG A 261 7.50 2.54 -0.06
N GLY A 262 8.46 2.01 0.66
CA GLY A 262 8.91 2.60 1.93
C GLY A 262 9.57 3.96 1.70
N ALA A 263 9.42 4.87 2.67
CA ALA A 263 10.16 6.14 2.66
C ALA A 263 11.64 5.91 2.96
N ALA A 264 12.50 6.81 2.47
CA ALA A 264 13.93 6.76 2.72
C ALA A 264 14.25 6.68 4.23
N GLY A 265 15.14 5.76 4.58
CA GLY A 265 15.57 5.52 5.96
C GLY A 265 14.59 4.71 6.81
N THR A 266 13.50 4.20 6.25
CA THR A 266 12.63 3.24 6.92
C THR A 266 13.06 1.81 6.60
N ASN A 267 12.86 0.89 7.54
CA ASN A 267 13.02 -0.53 7.27
C ASN A 267 11.82 -1.03 6.47
N SER A 268 12.02 -1.35 5.20
CA SER A 268 10.95 -1.75 4.27
C SER A 268 10.21 -3.01 4.71
N TRP A 269 10.93 -3.97 5.31
CA TRP A 269 10.31 -5.20 5.77
C TRP A 269 9.35 -4.96 6.93
N ILE A 270 9.71 -4.10 7.87
CA ILE A 270 8.86 -3.74 9.00
C ILE A 270 7.70 -2.87 8.54
N SER A 271 7.97 -1.85 7.70
CA SER A 271 6.96 -0.86 7.33
C SER A 271 6.01 -1.35 6.25
N HIS A 272 6.48 -2.18 5.31
CA HIS A 272 5.72 -2.56 4.12
C HIS A 272 5.65 -4.08 3.90
N GLY A 273 6.33 -4.86 4.74
CA GLY A 273 6.38 -6.32 4.61
C GLY A 273 7.08 -6.82 3.34
N ASN A 274 7.86 -5.98 2.67
CA ASN A 274 8.60 -6.27 1.46
C ASN A 274 9.85 -5.39 1.32
N ILE A 275 10.69 -5.64 0.30
CA ILE A 275 11.87 -4.82 -0.02
C ILE A 275 11.51 -3.48 -0.71
N GLY A 276 10.36 -2.90 -0.41
CA GLY A 276 9.77 -1.77 -1.13
C GLY A 276 10.65 -0.54 -1.34
N HIS A 277 11.49 -0.17 -0.38
CA HIS A 277 12.40 0.97 -0.51
C HIS A 277 13.80 0.52 -0.95
N LEU A 278 14.37 1.24 -1.92
CA LEU A 278 15.73 1.12 -2.40
C LEU A 278 16.45 2.47 -2.24
N ASN A 279 17.78 2.47 -2.19
CA ASN A 279 18.55 3.72 -2.20
C ASN A 279 18.67 4.28 -3.64
N PRO A 280 19.13 5.54 -3.81
CA PRO A 280 19.48 6.05 -5.12
C PRO A 280 20.45 5.13 -5.87
N ASN A 281 20.18 4.91 -7.15
CA ASN A 281 20.93 4.03 -8.05
C ASN A 281 20.91 2.53 -7.67
N ASP A 282 20.04 2.11 -6.75
CA ASP A 282 19.87 0.69 -6.44
C ASP A 282 19.05 -0.02 -7.53
N GLU A 283 19.45 -1.26 -7.76
CA GLU A 283 18.77 -2.21 -8.63
C GLU A 283 18.55 -3.51 -7.88
N ASN A 284 17.28 -3.88 -7.67
CA ASN A 284 16.87 -5.13 -7.06
C ASN A 284 16.44 -6.13 -8.14
N MET A 285 17.14 -7.24 -8.26
CA MET A 285 16.71 -8.41 -9.03
C MET A 285 16.11 -9.44 -8.08
N TYR A 286 14.96 -10.00 -8.42
CA TYR A 286 14.33 -11.02 -7.57
C TYR A 286 13.78 -12.19 -8.38
N ILE A 287 13.77 -13.34 -7.73
CA ILE A 287 13.12 -14.55 -8.21
C ILE A 287 12.40 -15.23 -7.06
N GLY A 288 11.16 -15.64 -7.30
CA GLY A 288 10.32 -16.29 -6.31
C GLY A 288 9.52 -17.45 -6.90
N ALA A 289 9.03 -18.30 -6.02
CA ALA A 289 8.09 -19.35 -6.36
C ALA A 289 7.03 -19.48 -5.27
N SER A 290 5.82 -19.82 -5.67
CA SER A 290 4.75 -20.19 -4.75
C SER A 290 4.17 -21.54 -5.12
N TYR A 291 3.72 -22.28 -4.09
CA TYR A 291 3.09 -23.58 -4.24
C TYR A 291 1.92 -23.74 -3.27
N ASN A 292 0.75 -24.09 -3.81
CA ASN A 292 -0.46 -24.35 -3.04
C ASN A 292 -0.73 -25.86 -2.96
N MET A 293 -0.97 -26.35 -1.76
CA MET A 293 -1.24 -27.76 -1.52
C MET A 293 -2.46 -27.92 -0.59
N GLY A 294 -3.64 -27.91 -1.18
CA GLY A 294 -4.89 -27.97 -0.43
C GLY A 294 -5.04 -26.75 0.50
N SER A 295 -5.02 -26.96 1.83
CA SER A 295 -5.10 -25.88 2.80
C SER A 295 -3.76 -25.17 3.08
N PHE A 296 -2.64 -25.71 2.55
CA PHE A 296 -1.31 -25.12 2.74
C PHE A 296 -0.89 -24.28 1.54
N SER A 297 -0.17 -23.21 1.80
CA SER A 297 0.57 -22.42 0.81
C SER A 297 2.02 -22.25 1.26
N LEU A 298 2.93 -22.34 0.31
CA LEU A 298 4.36 -22.11 0.52
C LEU A 298 4.83 -21.03 -0.47
N GLY A 299 5.70 -20.14 -0.03
CA GLY A 299 6.33 -19.14 -0.88
C GLY A 299 7.79 -18.99 -0.50
N ALA A 300 8.63 -18.71 -1.49
CA ALA A 300 10.00 -18.30 -1.28
C ALA A 300 10.39 -17.27 -2.34
N THR A 301 11.13 -16.23 -1.93
CA THR A 301 11.68 -15.21 -2.85
C THR A 301 13.10 -14.88 -2.43
N MET A 302 13.98 -14.73 -3.42
CA MET A 302 15.35 -14.25 -3.24
C MET A 302 15.50 -12.91 -3.94
N HIS A 303 16.16 -11.98 -3.28
CA HIS A 303 16.48 -10.65 -3.76
C HIS A 303 17.98 -10.44 -3.79
N THR A 304 18.47 -9.78 -4.82
CA THR A 304 19.85 -9.28 -4.92
C THR A 304 19.76 -7.81 -5.32
N VAL A 305 20.27 -6.94 -4.46
CA VAL A 305 20.32 -5.50 -4.71
C VAL A 305 21.77 -5.12 -4.95
N SER A 306 22.03 -4.49 -6.08
CA SER A 306 23.29 -3.85 -6.42
C SER A 306 23.08 -2.35 -6.58
N ASN A 307 24.16 -1.57 -6.53
CA ASN A 307 24.13 -0.13 -6.77
C ASN A 307 25.00 0.19 -7.99
N THR A 308 24.46 0.95 -8.95
CA THR A 308 25.17 1.22 -10.22
C THR A 308 26.36 2.17 -10.06
N GLU A 309 26.44 2.92 -8.97
CA GLU A 309 27.51 3.88 -8.67
C GLU A 309 28.51 3.34 -7.62
N ILE A 310 28.15 2.30 -6.89
CA ILE A 310 28.96 1.71 -5.81
C ILE A 310 29.23 0.24 -6.12
N ASP A 311 30.29 -0.06 -6.85
CA ASP A 311 30.66 -1.42 -7.29
C ASP A 311 30.74 -2.46 -6.17
N SER A 312 30.99 -2.04 -4.92
CA SER A 312 31.14 -2.94 -3.77
C SER A 312 29.84 -3.11 -2.97
N TYR A 313 28.76 -2.41 -3.33
CA TYR A 313 27.49 -2.53 -2.63
C TYR A 313 26.75 -3.78 -3.12
N GLU A 314 26.41 -4.63 -2.18
CA GLU A 314 25.58 -5.80 -2.41
C GLU A 314 24.68 -6.01 -1.20
N ARG A 315 23.36 -6.02 -1.42
CA ARG A 315 22.38 -6.39 -0.43
C ARG A 315 21.65 -7.65 -0.91
N THR A 316 21.56 -8.64 -0.06
CA THR A 316 20.83 -9.86 -0.35
C THR A 316 19.72 -10.05 0.69
N ALA A 317 18.54 -10.46 0.22
CA ALA A 317 17.46 -10.83 1.11
C ALA A 317 16.78 -12.09 0.63
N SER A 318 16.29 -12.89 1.57
CA SER A 318 15.50 -14.08 1.30
C SER A 318 14.24 -14.10 2.12
N GLU A 319 13.11 -14.38 1.47
CA GLU A 319 11.81 -14.53 2.11
C GLU A 319 11.34 -15.96 2.05
N ILE A 320 10.72 -16.42 3.12
CA ILE A 320 9.97 -17.69 3.16
C ILE A 320 8.61 -17.41 3.79
N SER A 321 7.55 -17.86 3.15
CA SER A 321 6.19 -17.77 3.67
C SER A 321 5.53 -19.15 3.71
N ILE A 322 4.77 -19.39 4.79
CA ILE A 322 3.96 -20.60 4.96
C ILE A 322 2.57 -20.14 5.37
N GLY A 323 1.55 -20.52 4.62
CA GLY A 323 0.16 -20.25 4.94
C GLY A 323 -0.61 -21.55 5.23
N TYR A 324 -1.61 -21.46 6.09
CA TYR A 324 -2.53 -22.55 6.38
C TYR A 324 -3.95 -22.04 6.59
N ASN A 325 -4.88 -22.50 5.77
CA ASN A 325 -6.31 -22.20 5.93
C ASN A 325 -6.88 -23.12 7.03
N LEU A 326 -7.18 -22.55 8.19
CA LEU A 326 -7.80 -23.25 9.31
C LEU A 326 -9.24 -23.66 9.00
N ASN A 327 -9.95 -22.81 8.30
CA ASN A 327 -11.30 -22.97 7.76
C ASN A 327 -11.58 -21.87 6.73
N ASP A 328 -12.82 -21.80 6.21
CA ASP A 328 -13.22 -20.83 5.18
C ASP A 328 -13.07 -19.38 5.61
N ASN A 329 -13.03 -19.10 6.90
CA ASN A 329 -13.01 -17.77 7.48
C ASN A 329 -11.73 -17.41 8.24
N ALA A 330 -10.80 -18.37 8.38
CA ALA A 330 -9.60 -18.16 9.17
C ALA A 330 -8.36 -18.76 8.53
N SER A 331 -7.27 -18.00 8.54
CA SER A 331 -5.96 -18.44 8.06
C SER A 331 -4.85 -18.08 9.06
N LEU A 332 -3.83 -18.89 9.07
CA LEU A 332 -2.58 -18.67 9.78
C LEU A 332 -1.46 -18.54 8.76
N SER A 333 -0.63 -17.54 8.86
CA SER A 333 0.55 -17.36 8.02
C SER A 333 1.79 -17.09 8.87
N TYR A 334 2.90 -17.66 8.42
CA TYR A 334 4.23 -17.39 8.95
C TYR A 334 5.09 -16.84 7.83
N LYS A 335 5.78 -15.72 8.08
CA LYS A 335 6.75 -15.12 7.18
C LYS A 335 8.09 -14.97 7.90
N MET A 336 9.15 -15.39 7.25
CA MET A 336 10.53 -15.20 7.68
C MET A 336 11.28 -14.46 6.58
N VAL A 337 12.07 -13.48 6.97
CA VAL A 337 12.97 -12.75 6.09
C VAL A 337 14.36 -12.75 6.71
N ALA A 338 15.38 -13.02 5.92
CA ALA A 338 16.78 -12.76 6.25
C ALA A 338 17.29 -11.72 5.25
N ASP A 339 17.75 -10.57 5.71
CA ASP A 339 18.20 -9.44 4.91
C ASP A 339 19.48 -8.88 5.52
N ASN A 340 20.57 -8.85 4.74
CA ASN A 340 21.84 -8.30 5.23
C ASN A 340 21.88 -6.76 5.23
N GLU A 341 20.82 -6.11 4.70
CA GLU A 341 20.68 -4.64 4.64
C GLU A 341 21.92 -3.90 4.07
N GLY A 342 22.72 -4.59 3.25
CA GLY A 342 24.00 -4.09 2.72
C GLY A 342 25.18 -4.23 3.70
N GLY A 343 25.03 -4.94 4.81
CA GLY A 343 26.05 -5.30 5.78
C GLY A 343 26.63 -6.70 5.58
N GLU A 344 27.43 -7.16 6.56
CA GLU A 344 28.05 -8.50 6.53
C GLU A 344 27.14 -9.57 7.17
N GLU A 345 26.22 -9.19 8.03
CA GLU A 345 25.37 -10.12 8.79
C GLU A 345 23.89 -9.91 8.44
N ASP A 346 23.13 -11.01 8.38
CA ASP A 346 21.69 -10.97 8.14
C ASP A 346 20.92 -10.49 9.37
N VAL A 347 20.01 -9.56 9.14
CA VAL A 347 18.95 -9.22 10.09
C VAL A 347 17.75 -10.12 9.81
N ASN A 348 17.21 -10.75 10.85
CA ASN A 348 16.13 -11.69 10.72
C ASN A 348 14.80 -11.09 11.18
N TYR A 349 13.80 -11.15 10.32
CA TYR A 349 12.42 -10.72 10.58
C TYR A 349 11.50 -11.94 10.55
N ASN A 350 10.65 -12.06 11.55
CA ASN A 350 9.77 -13.21 11.68
C ASN A 350 8.40 -12.79 12.18
N TRP A 351 7.36 -13.14 11.44
CA TRP A 351 5.98 -12.82 11.80
C TRP A 351 5.08 -14.05 11.72
N LEU A 352 4.25 -14.23 12.74
CA LEU A 352 3.14 -15.17 12.73
C LEU A 352 1.84 -14.39 12.76
N THR A 353 0.99 -14.58 11.75
CA THR A 353 -0.24 -13.80 11.58
C THR A 353 -1.45 -14.73 11.54
N LEU A 354 -2.44 -14.47 12.39
CA LEU A 354 -3.79 -15.04 12.33
C LEU A 354 -4.74 -14.00 11.72
N THR A 355 -5.41 -14.37 10.63
CA THR A 355 -6.45 -13.55 10.00
C THR A 355 -7.78 -14.24 10.12
N ILE A 356 -8.82 -13.52 10.52
CA ILE A 356 -10.21 -13.99 10.58
C ILE A 356 -11.08 -12.99 9.81
N THR A 357 -11.74 -13.50 8.77
CA THR A 357 -12.64 -12.72 7.90
C THR A 357 -13.90 -13.54 7.69
N PRO A 358 -14.98 -13.24 8.41
CA PRO A 358 -16.24 -13.97 8.36
C PRO A 358 -16.96 -13.90 7.03
#